data_2700a1779cd099d50a9e0870dc6b1955
#
_entry.id   2700a1779cd099d50a9e0870dc6b1955
#
_cell.length_a   1.000
_cell.length_b   1.000
_cell.length_c   1.000
_cell.angle_alpha   90.00
_cell.angle_beta   90.00
_cell.angle_gamma   90.00
#
_symmetry.space_group_name_H-M   'P 1'
#
loop_
_entity.id
_entity.type
_entity.pdbx_description
1 polymer ?
#
loop_
_entity_poly.entity_id
_entity_poly.type
_entity_poly.pdbx_seq_one_letter_code
_entity_poly.pdbx_strand_id
1 'polypeptide(L)'
;MANRTILVTGGSGFLGSRLCEELLNRGNDVVCVDNFYTGAKRNIRHLLNNPRFELMRHDVSFPLYVEVDEIYNLACPASPVHYQKDPVQTVKTCVHGAINMLGLAKRIGAKILQSSTSEVYGDPAVHPQVEEYWGNVNPIGIRSCYDEGKRAAETLF
;
A
#
# COMPACT_ATOMS: atom_id res chain seq x y z
N MET A 1 -15.38 8.54 -20.02
CA MET A 1 -14.43 7.45 -19.80
C MET A 1 -15.20 6.31 -19.18
N ALA A 2 -14.88 5.05 -19.49
CA ALA A 2 -15.56 3.93 -18.84
C ALA A 2 -15.32 3.97 -17.33
N ASN A 3 -16.36 3.71 -16.54
CA ASN A 3 -16.28 3.54 -15.10
C ASN A 3 -15.35 2.35 -14.80
N ARG A 4 -14.40 2.49 -13.89
CA ARG A 4 -13.47 1.44 -13.46
C ARG A 4 -13.71 1.08 -12.02
N THR A 5 -13.50 -0.19 -11.69
CA THR A 5 -13.44 -0.63 -10.29
C THR A 5 -11.99 -0.62 -9.82
N ILE A 6 -11.69 0.13 -8.77
CA ILE A 6 -10.32 0.38 -8.31
C ILE A 6 -10.16 -0.07 -6.86
N LEU A 7 -9.18 -0.95 -6.63
CA LEU A 7 -8.80 -1.39 -5.29
C LEU A 7 -7.76 -0.44 -4.68
N VAL A 8 -8.03 0.03 -3.46
CA VAL A 8 -7.08 0.82 -2.67
C VAL A 8 -6.81 0.08 -1.35
N THR A 9 -5.63 -0.52 -1.20
CA THR A 9 -5.21 -1.10 0.08
C THR A 9 -4.63 0.00 0.98
N GLY A 10 -4.84 -0.10 2.29
CA GLY A 10 -4.52 1.01 3.20
C GLY A 10 -5.45 2.22 2.99
N GLY A 11 -6.65 1.98 2.44
CA GLY A 11 -7.58 3.01 2.02
C GLY A 11 -8.19 3.83 3.16
N SER A 12 -8.11 3.38 4.42
CA SER A 12 -8.53 4.16 5.59
C SER A 12 -7.38 4.95 6.23
N GLY A 13 -6.17 4.89 5.66
CA GLY A 13 -5.01 5.68 6.05
C GLY A 13 -5.09 7.13 5.58
N PHE A 14 -4.05 7.92 5.87
CA PHE A 14 -3.98 9.34 5.52
C PHE A 14 -4.05 9.57 4.00
N LEU A 15 -3.15 8.96 3.24
CA LEU A 15 -3.14 9.09 1.78
C LEU A 15 -4.27 8.29 1.12
N GLY A 16 -4.50 7.05 1.62
CA GLY A 16 -5.50 6.16 1.03
C GLY A 16 -6.91 6.73 1.05
N SER A 17 -7.32 7.39 2.14
CA SER A 17 -8.66 7.97 2.25
C SER A 17 -8.88 9.13 1.26
N ARG A 18 -7.86 9.95 1.03
CA ARG A 18 -7.92 11.02 0.01
C ARG A 18 -7.93 10.46 -1.40
N LEU A 19 -7.14 9.41 -1.65
CA LEU A 19 -7.16 8.72 -2.95
C LEU A 19 -8.53 8.11 -3.23
N CYS A 20 -9.14 7.42 -2.26
CA CYS A 20 -10.49 6.88 -2.40
C CYS A 20 -11.51 7.97 -2.77
N GLU A 21 -11.47 9.12 -2.08
CA GLU A 21 -12.34 10.26 -2.37
C GLU A 21 -12.13 10.79 -3.79
N GLU A 22 -10.89 10.99 -4.20
CA GLU A 22 -10.56 11.49 -5.53
C GLU A 22 -10.98 10.53 -6.64
N LEU A 23 -10.78 9.23 -6.46
CA LEU A 23 -11.20 8.21 -7.42
C LEU A 23 -12.72 8.17 -7.59
N LEU A 24 -13.47 8.29 -6.48
CA LEU A 24 -14.94 8.40 -6.51
C LEU A 24 -15.40 9.66 -7.25
N ASN A 25 -14.76 10.81 -6.99
CA ASN A 25 -15.06 12.08 -7.66
C ASN A 25 -14.81 12.02 -9.17
N ARG A 26 -13.85 11.20 -9.60
CA ARG A 26 -13.58 10.91 -11.03
C ARG A 26 -14.55 9.92 -11.65
N GLY A 27 -15.54 9.44 -10.91
CA GLY A 27 -16.60 8.57 -11.40
C GLY A 27 -16.31 7.09 -11.33
N ASN A 28 -15.25 6.65 -10.64
CA ASN A 28 -14.92 5.23 -10.49
C ASN A 28 -15.68 4.59 -9.31
N ASP A 29 -15.75 3.26 -9.32
CA ASP A 29 -16.11 2.46 -8.17
C ASP A 29 -14.84 2.15 -7.36
N VAL A 30 -14.91 2.21 -6.04
CA VAL A 30 -13.73 2.06 -5.18
C VAL A 30 -13.95 0.96 -4.15
N VAL A 31 -13.06 -0.03 -4.14
CA VAL A 31 -12.94 -1.05 -3.09
C VAL A 31 -11.81 -0.63 -2.14
N CYS A 32 -12.16 -0.17 -0.96
CA CYS A 32 -11.23 0.25 0.09
C CYS A 32 -10.92 -0.96 0.98
N VAL A 33 -9.66 -1.39 1.00
CA VAL A 33 -9.20 -2.49 1.85
C VAL A 33 -8.29 -1.98 2.95
N ASP A 34 -8.59 -2.30 4.21
CA ASP A 34 -7.79 -1.90 5.36
C ASP A 34 -8.02 -2.84 6.55
N ASN A 35 -6.98 -3.15 7.32
CA ASN A 35 -7.08 -3.91 8.56
C ASN A 35 -7.29 -3.02 9.80
N PHE A 36 -7.21 -1.70 9.63
CA PHE A 36 -7.29 -0.67 10.68
C PHE A 36 -6.16 -0.73 11.71
N TYR A 37 -4.99 -1.22 11.33
CA TYR A 37 -3.82 -1.21 12.22
C TYR A 37 -3.35 0.23 12.50
N THR A 38 -3.23 1.05 11.44
CA THR A 38 -2.90 2.48 11.53
C THR A 38 -3.99 3.38 10.95
N GLY A 39 -4.82 2.85 10.05
CA GLY A 39 -5.97 3.52 9.48
C GLY A 39 -7.13 3.68 10.46
N ALA A 40 -8.06 4.57 10.15
CA ALA A 40 -9.21 4.83 11.01
C ALA A 40 -10.50 5.05 10.20
N LYS A 41 -11.61 4.46 10.66
CA LYS A 41 -12.93 4.64 10.01
C LYS A 41 -13.35 6.10 9.88
N ARG A 42 -12.91 6.98 10.81
CA ARG A 42 -13.20 8.42 10.72
C ARG A 42 -12.71 9.05 9.42
N ASN A 43 -11.60 8.56 8.85
CA ASN A 43 -11.00 9.10 7.62
C ASN A 43 -11.86 8.85 6.37
N ILE A 44 -12.67 7.78 6.39
CA ILE A 44 -13.53 7.35 5.26
C ILE A 44 -15.02 7.42 5.59
N ARG A 45 -15.39 7.95 6.78
CA ARG A 45 -16.78 7.97 7.25
C ARG A 45 -17.74 8.63 6.26
N HIS A 46 -17.32 9.71 5.62
CA HIS A 46 -18.08 10.46 4.64
C HIS A 46 -18.30 9.70 3.32
N LEU A 47 -17.52 8.65 3.06
CA LEU A 47 -17.61 7.83 1.85
C LEU A 47 -18.54 6.61 2.04
N LEU A 48 -18.82 6.18 3.28
CA LEU A 48 -19.53 4.93 3.58
C LEU A 48 -20.94 4.84 2.99
N ASN A 49 -21.59 5.97 2.75
CA ASN A 49 -22.94 6.03 2.16
C ASN A 49 -22.92 6.22 0.63
N ASN A 50 -21.74 6.28 0.01
CA ASN A 50 -21.63 6.37 -1.44
C ASN A 50 -21.85 4.98 -2.06
N PRO A 51 -22.83 4.79 -2.98
CA PRO A 51 -23.11 3.47 -3.57
C PRO A 51 -21.97 2.90 -4.41
N ARG A 52 -20.98 3.72 -4.76
CA ARG A 52 -19.77 3.33 -5.51
C ARG A 52 -18.55 3.08 -4.59
N PHE A 53 -18.75 3.09 -3.27
CA PHE A 53 -17.69 2.85 -2.30
C PHE A 53 -17.97 1.59 -1.49
N GLU A 54 -17.07 0.63 -1.56
CA GLU A 54 -17.11 -0.58 -0.75
C GLU A 54 -15.95 -0.59 0.25
N LEU A 55 -16.24 -0.86 1.52
CA LEU A 55 -15.23 -1.04 2.56
C LEU A 55 -15.10 -2.51 2.91
N MET A 56 -13.91 -3.06 2.70
CA MET A 56 -13.56 -4.43 3.07
C MET A 56 -12.49 -4.42 4.18
N ARG A 57 -12.80 -5.01 5.33
CA ARG A 57 -11.81 -5.21 6.39
C ARG A 57 -10.98 -6.45 6.09
N HIS A 58 -9.72 -6.25 5.70
CA HIS A 58 -8.82 -7.35 5.35
C HIS A 58 -7.36 -6.97 5.60
N ASP A 59 -6.51 -7.95 5.92
CA ASP A 59 -5.06 -7.80 6.03
C ASP A 59 -4.39 -8.30 4.75
N VAL A 60 -3.66 -7.44 4.05
CA VAL A 60 -3.01 -7.75 2.77
C VAL A 60 -1.92 -8.82 2.86
N SER A 61 -1.45 -9.17 4.05
CA SER A 61 -0.56 -10.31 4.25
C SER A 61 -1.22 -11.66 3.97
N PHE A 62 -2.55 -11.69 3.77
CA PHE A 62 -3.32 -12.84 3.31
C PHE A 62 -3.84 -12.62 1.89
N PRO A 63 -4.05 -13.70 1.09
CA PRO A 63 -4.63 -13.58 -0.24
C PRO A 63 -5.99 -12.91 -0.25
N LEU A 64 -6.24 -12.10 -1.29
CA LEU A 64 -7.51 -11.43 -1.55
C LEU A 64 -8.01 -11.83 -2.94
N TYR A 65 -9.32 -12.07 -3.07
CA TYR A 65 -9.97 -12.45 -4.32
C TYR A 65 -11.10 -11.47 -4.63
N VAL A 66 -10.82 -10.51 -5.51
CA VAL A 66 -11.75 -9.50 -6.01
C VAL A 66 -11.52 -9.30 -7.50
N GLU A 67 -12.50 -8.73 -8.21
CA GLU A 67 -12.39 -8.37 -9.62
C GLU A 67 -12.32 -6.85 -9.71
N VAL A 68 -11.17 -6.31 -10.16
CA VAL A 68 -10.91 -4.88 -10.27
C VAL A 68 -10.05 -4.58 -11.49
N ASP A 69 -10.09 -3.34 -11.98
CA ASP A 69 -9.32 -2.90 -13.15
C ASP A 69 -7.94 -2.36 -12.77
N GLU A 70 -7.85 -1.75 -11.58
CA GLU A 70 -6.62 -1.13 -11.08
C GLU A 70 -6.44 -1.37 -9.58
N ILE A 71 -5.18 -1.44 -9.13
CA ILE A 71 -4.81 -1.65 -7.73
C ILE A 71 -3.82 -0.56 -7.30
N TYR A 72 -4.13 0.15 -6.23
CA TYR A 72 -3.20 1.02 -5.51
C TYR A 72 -2.82 0.35 -4.19
N ASN A 73 -1.62 -0.23 -4.14
CA ASN A 73 -1.14 -0.91 -2.94
C ASN A 73 -0.40 0.07 -2.02
N LEU A 74 -1.15 0.66 -1.08
CA LEU A 74 -0.64 1.62 -0.11
C LEU A 74 -0.52 1.06 1.31
N ALA A 75 -1.00 -0.16 1.55
CA ALA A 75 -1.04 -0.76 2.88
C ALA A 75 0.36 -1.06 3.41
N CYS A 76 0.81 -0.27 4.36
CA CYS A 76 2.01 -0.50 5.16
C CYS A 76 2.02 0.44 6.38
N PRO A 77 2.45 -0.02 7.58
CA PRO A 77 2.80 0.88 8.66
C PRO A 77 4.03 1.70 8.25
N ALA A 78 3.86 3.02 8.05
CA ALA A 78 4.91 3.88 7.49
C ALA A 78 5.56 4.83 8.51
N SER A 79 5.15 4.76 9.79
CA SER A 79 5.74 5.56 10.86
C SER A 79 6.61 4.69 11.76
N PRO A 80 7.80 5.16 12.21
CA PRO A 80 8.70 4.43 13.13
C PRO A 80 7.98 3.87 14.36
N VAL A 81 7.10 4.65 14.96
CA VAL A 81 6.30 4.23 16.13
C VAL A 81 5.45 3.00 15.85
N HIS A 82 4.99 2.82 14.61
CA HIS A 82 4.13 1.72 14.21
C HIS A 82 4.91 0.53 13.68
N TYR A 83 5.85 0.75 12.74
CA TYR A 83 6.57 -0.37 12.13
C TYR A 83 7.60 -1.02 13.04
N GLN A 84 8.14 -0.29 14.04
CA GLN A 84 9.04 -0.85 15.04
C GLN A 84 8.32 -1.63 16.14
N LYS A 85 7.03 -1.38 16.35
CA LYS A 85 6.22 -2.06 17.37
C LYS A 85 6.06 -3.55 17.07
N ASP A 86 5.86 -3.89 15.79
CA ASP A 86 5.80 -5.27 15.31
C ASP A 86 6.58 -5.39 13.99
N PRO A 87 7.91 -5.58 14.08
CA PRO A 87 8.75 -5.65 12.89
C PRO A 87 8.43 -6.85 12.00
N VAL A 88 8.00 -7.98 12.58
CA VAL A 88 7.62 -9.17 11.81
C VAL A 88 6.38 -8.90 10.98
N GLN A 89 5.35 -8.30 11.58
CA GLN A 89 4.14 -7.93 10.84
C GLN A 89 4.43 -6.86 9.79
N THR A 90 5.35 -5.94 10.05
CA THR A 90 5.77 -4.93 9.06
C THR A 90 6.38 -5.58 7.83
N VAL A 91 7.35 -6.50 8.01
CA VAL A 91 7.94 -7.27 6.90
C VAL A 91 6.87 -8.07 6.16
N LYS A 92 5.98 -8.76 6.87
CA LYS A 92 4.87 -9.50 6.25
C LYS A 92 3.98 -8.59 5.40
N THR A 93 3.60 -7.43 5.91
CA THR A 93 2.76 -6.48 5.18
C THR A 93 3.45 -5.98 3.91
N CYS A 94 4.75 -5.64 3.99
CA CYS A 94 5.51 -5.20 2.83
C CYS A 94 5.68 -6.31 1.78
N VAL A 95 6.14 -7.49 2.20
CA VAL A 95 6.55 -8.58 1.29
C VAL A 95 5.36 -9.43 0.86
N HIS A 96 4.61 -10.01 1.83
CA HIS A 96 3.44 -10.83 1.48
C HIS A 96 2.33 -9.97 0.87
N GLY A 97 2.16 -8.73 1.35
CA GLY A 97 1.23 -7.78 0.73
C GLY A 97 1.55 -7.54 -0.74
N ALA A 98 2.82 -7.29 -1.08
CA ALA A 98 3.28 -7.14 -2.47
C ALA A 98 3.03 -8.42 -3.28
N ILE A 99 3.42 -9.60 -2.76
CA ILE A 99 3.22 -10.89 -3.43
C ILE A 99 1.73 -11.14 -3.70
N ASN A 100 0.85 -10.92 -2.71
CA ASN A 100 -0.58 -11.15 -2.84
C ASN A 100 -1.23 -10.20 -3.84
N MET A 101 -0.86 -8.92 -3.81
CA MET A 101 -1.41 -7.91 -4.75
C MET A 101 -0.89 -8.12 -6.17
N LEU A 102 0.37 -8.50 -6.36
CA LEU A 102 0.90 -8.91 -7.67
C LEU A 102 0.22 -10.17 -8.20
N GLY A 103 0.01 -11.17 -7.33
CA GLY A 103 -0.73 -12.39 -7.67
C GLY A 103 -2.17 -12.09 -8.11
N LEU A 104 -2.86 -11.20 -7.38
CA LEU A 104 -4.18 -10.71 -7.75
C LEU A 104 -4.14 -9.99 -9.11
N ALA A 105 -3.26 -9.00 -9.26
CA ALA A 105 -3.13 -8.22 -10.50
C ALA A 105 -2.86 -9.12 -11.71
N LYS A 106 -1.95 -10.11 -11.57
CA LYS A 106 -1.66 -11.08 -12.62
C LYS A 106 -2.88 -11.94 -12.99
N ARG A 107 -3.64 -12.40 -11.98
CA ARG A 107 -4.82 -13.24 -12.17
C ARG A 107 -5.91 -12.54 -12.98
N ILE A 108 -6.16 -11.25 -12.69
CA ILE A 108 -7.28 -10.49 -13.28
C ILE A 108 -6.84 -9.54 -14.41
N GLY A 109 -5.55 -9.43 -14.70
CA GLY A 109 -5.02 -8.50 -15.70
C GLY A 109 -5.08 -7.02 -15.31
N ALA A 110 -5.15 -6.72 -13.99
CA ALA A 110 -5.22 -5.36 -13.49
C ALA A 110 -3.87 -4.63 -13.54
N LYS A 111 -3.91 -3.31 -13.74
CA LYS A 111 -2.75 -2.46 -13.48
C LYS A 111 -2.54 -2.31 -11.98
N ILE A 112 -1.27 -2.28 -11.56
CA ILE A 112 -0.96 -2.12 -10.15
C ILE A 112 0.11 -1.04 -9.93
N LEU A 113 -0.09 -0.22 -8.89
CA LEU A 113 0.87 0.73 -8.36
C LEU A 113 1.25 0.30 -6.95
N GLN A 114 2.56 0.24 -6.68
CA GLN A 114 3.13 0.00 -5.35
C GLN A 114 3.64 1.31 -4.77
N SER A 115 3.19 1.67 -3.57
CA SER A 115 3.83 2.76 -2.84
C SER A 115 5.18 2.32 -2.28
N SER A 116 6.24 3.03 -2.61
CA SER A 116 7.56 2.85 -2.02
C SER A 116 7.93 4.00 -1.06
N THR A 117 9.19 4.25 -0.86
CA THR A 117 9.71 5.21 0.11
C THR A 117 11.15 5.59 -0.23
N SER A 118 11.59 6.80 0.13
CA SER A 118 13.01 7.19 0.06
C SER A 118 13.90 6.40 1.03
N GLU A 119 13.33 5.71 2.00
CA GLU A 119 14.06 4.85 2.94
C GLU A 119 14.74 3.65 2.25
N VAL A 120 14.34 3.32 1.01
CA VAL A 120 15.05 2.32 0.19
C VAL A 120 16.49 2.70 -0.12
N TYR A 121 16.84 3.98 0.02
CA TYR A 121 18.20 4.47 -0.11
C TYR A 121 18.99 4.49 1.22
N GLY A 122 18.34 4.25 2.35
CA GLY A 122 18.96 4.21 3.68
C GLY A 122 19.49 5.56 4.13
N ASP A 123 20.76 5.60 4.51
CA ASP A 123 21.52 6.83 4.84
C ASP A 123 22.31 7.28 3.60
N PRO A 124 21.72 8.09 2.70
CA PRO A 124 22.23 8.27 1.38
C PRO A 124 23.44 9.21 1.35
N ALA A 125 24.47 8.83 0.59
CA ALA A 125 25.64 9.67 0.30
C ALA A 125 25.43 10.59 -0.94
N VAL A 126 24.31 10.41 -1.67
CA VAL A 126 23.96 11.16 -2.88
C VAL A 126 22.68 11.96 -2.66
N HIS A 127 22.73 13.26 -2.95
CA HIS A 127 21.61 14.20 -2.85
C HIS A 127 21.52 15.13 -4.07
N PRO A 128 20.33 15.30 -4.68
CA PRO A 128 19.15 14.43 -4.52
C PRO A 128 19.43 13.00 -5.00
N GLN A 129 18.70 12.02 -4.45
CA GLN A 129 18.81 10.63 -4.88
C GLN A 129 18.24 10.50 -6.30
N VAL A 130 19.00 9.81 -7.16
CA VAL A 130 18.59 9.43 -8.51
C VAL A 130 18.21 7.94 -8.52
N GLU A 131 17.41 7.50 -9.49
CA GLU A 131 16.89 6.12 -9.52
C GLU A 131 18.01 5.07 -9.66
N GLU A 132 19.13 5.41 -10.27
CA GLU A 132 20.30 4.53 -10.43
C GLU A 132 21.12 4.38 -9.15
N TYR A 133 20.86 5.18 -8.12
CA TYR A 133 21.57 5.09 -6.85
C TYR A 133 21.06 3.91 -6.02
N TRP A 134 21.92 2.96 -5.70
CA TRP A 134 21.56 1.73 -4.98
C TRP A 134 21.34 1.94 -3.48
N GLY A 135 21.74 3.09 -2.96
CA GLY A 135 21.56 3.42 -1.56
C GLY A 135 22.70 2.95 -0.65
N ASN A 136 22.54 3.25 0.63
CA ASN A 136 23.40 2.86 1.75
C ASN A 136 22.51 2.42 2.92
N VAL A 137 21.97 1.20 2.84
CA VAL A 137 20.99 0.67 3.79
C VAL A 137 21.67 -0.23 4.82
N ASN A 138 21.34 -0.05 6.11
CA ASN A 138 21.68 -1.01 7.13
C ASN A 138 20.66 -2.17 7.14
N PRO A 139 21.03 -3.40 6.71
CA PRO A 139 20.09 -4.50 6.58
C PRO A 139 19.60 -5.10 7.90
N ILE A 140 20.24 -4.78 9.03
CA ILE A 140 19.96 -5.34 10.35
C ILE A 140 19.77 -4.27 11.46
N GLY A 141 19.44 -3.05 11.06
CA GLY A 141 19.18 -1.95 12.00
C GLY A 141 17.74 -1.96 12.53
N ILE A 142 17.44 -1.06 13.46
CA ILE A 142 16.13 -0.91 14.09
C ILE A 142 14.99 -0.57 13.09
N ARG A 143 15.34 0.00 11.94
CA ARG A 143 14.41 0.38 10.87
C ARG A 143 14.31 -0.65 9.75
N SER A 144 15.21 -1.64 9.74
CA SER A 144 15.40 -2.55 8.60
C SER A 144 14.16 -3.38 8.27
N CYS A 145 13.26 -3.62 9.22
CA CYS A 145 11.97 -4.27 8.94
C CYS A 145 11.12 -3.50 7.92
N TYR A 146 11.20 -2.17 7.93
CA TYR A 146 10.52 -1.32 6.96
C TYR A 146 11.37 -1.13 5.70
N ASP A 147 12.64 -0.73 5.87
CA ASP A 147 13.54 -0.41 4.76
C ASP A 147 13.74 -1.62 3.84
N GLU A 148 14.13 -2.77 4.39
CA GLU A 148 14.30 -4.01 3.62
C GLU A 148 12.96 -4.58 3.12
N GLY A 149 11.89 -4.44 3.89
CA GLY A 149 10.56 -4.82 3.44
C GLY A 149 10.12 -4.06 2.19
N LYS A 150 10.39 -2.76 2.12
CA LYS A 150 10.08 -1.91 0.95
C LYS A 150 11.02 -2.19 -0.22
N ARG A 151 12.32 -2.40 0.03
CA ARG A 151 13.29 -2.82 -1.01
C ARG A 151 12.90 -4.16 -1.65
N ALA A 152 12.52 -5.14 -0.82
CA ALA A 152 12.01 -6.41 -1.32
C ALA A 152 10.74 -6.24 -2.17
N ALA A 153 9.81 -5.37 -1.74
CA ALA A 153 8.62 -5.06 -2.52
C ALA A 153 8.96 -4.45 -3.89
N GLU A 154 9.90 -3.49 -3.97
CA GLU A 154 10.37 -2.95 -5.26
C GLU A 154 11.00 -4.02 -6.17
N THR A 155 11.76 -4.95 -5.58
CA THR A 155 12.38 -6.05 -6.35
C THR A 155 11.32 -6.97 -6.99
N LEU A 156 10.15 -7.10 -6.36
CA LEU A 156 9.05 -7.93 -6.87
C LEU A 156 8.28 -7.24 -8.01
N PHE A 157 8.26 -5.90 -8.06
CA PHE A 157 7.57 -5.09 -9.06
C PHE A 157 8.44 -4.79 -10.26
#